data_479f749c9ae1b87d583365a00ab369c0
#
_entry.id   479f749c9ae1b87d583365a00ab369c0
#
_cell.length_a   1.000
_cell.length_b   1.000
_cell.length_c   1.000
_cell.angle_alpha   90.00
_cell.angle_beta   90.00
_cell.angle_gamma   90.00
#
_symmetry.space_group_name_H-M   'P 1'
#
loop_
_entity.id
_entity.type
_entity.pdbx_description
1 polymer ?
#
loop_
_entity_poly.entity_id
_entity_poly.type
_entity_poly.pdbx_seq_one_letter_code
_entity_poly.pdbx_strand_id
1 'polypeptide(L)'
;MPDIRVGRVTHYFDRIGVAVLELTDIVRVGDTIHFLGHSTDFKQNVDSLQIEHQNVTEAKPGQDVALKVIQKVHEHDEAFKVTA
;
A
#
# COMPACT_ATOMS: atom_id res chain seq x y z
N MET A 1 -18.37 6.12 -5.13
CA MET A 1 -17.89 6.23 -3.75
C MET A 1 -16.46 6.75 -3.75
N PRO A 2 -16.14 7.72 -2.92
CA PRO A 2 -14.77 8.19 -2.86
C PRO A 2 -13.87 7.15 -2.20
N ASP A 3 -12.66 7.04 -2.73
CA ASP A 3 -11.65 6.20 -2.12
C ASP A 3 -11.13 6.88 -0.85
N ILE A 4 -10.68 6.10 0.10
CA ILE A 4 -10.12 6.60 1.34
C ILE A 4 -8.61 6.55 1.25
N ARG A 5 -7.93 7.70 1.43
CA ARG A 5 -6.48 7.72 1.46
C ARG A 5 -5.99 6.96 2.69
N VAL A 6 -5.15 5.95 2.46
CA VAL A 6 -4.66 5.11 3.55
C VAL A 6 -3.17 5.29 3.83
N GLY A 7 -2.46 5.96 2.94
CA GLY A 7 -1.06 6.20 3.18
C GLY A 7 -0.32 6.68 1.94
N ARG A 8 0.99 6.66 2.04
CA ARG A 8 1.87 7.01 0.92
C ARG A 8 3.05 6.06 0.89
N VAL A 9 3.63 5.91 -0.30
CA VAL A 9 4.83 5.10 -0.50
C VAL A 9 6.03 5.88 0.03
N THR A 10 6.75 5.30 0.99
CA THR A 10 7.97 5.89 1.52
C THR A 10 9.21 5.23 0.91
N HIS A 11 9.06 3.99 0.42
CA HIS A 11 10.17 3.26 -0.16
C HIS A 11 9.66 2.22 -1.14
N TYR A 12 10.44 1.93 -2.17
CA TYR A 12 10.12 0.87 -3.13
C TYR A 12 11.37 0.05 -3.41
N PHE A 13 11.25 -1.27 -3.20
CA PHE A 13 12.32 -2.22 -3.47
C PHE A 13 12.02 -2.91 -4.79
N ASP A 14 12.60 -2.42 -5.87
CA ASP A 14 12.25 -2.89 -7.21
C ASP A 14 12.70 -4.34 -7.48
N ARG A 15 13.74 -4.81 -6.80
CA ARG A 15 14.22 -6.18 -6.99
C ARG A 15 13.22 -7.23 -6.54
N ILE A 16 12.46 -6.92 -5.51
CA ILE A 16 11.52 -7.88 -4.93
C ILE A 16 10.06 -7.44 -5.10
N GLY A 17 9.83 -6.30 -5.72
CA GLY A 17 8.48 -5.80 -5.97
C GLY A 17 7.71 -5.50 -4.71
N VAL A 18 8.36 -4.89 -3.73
CA VAL A 18 7.76 -4.57 -2.43
C VAL A 18 7.78 -3.06 -2.21
N ALA A 19 6.64 -2.51 -1.82
CA ALA A 19 6.52 -1.11 -1.43
C ALA A 19 6.33 -1.01 0.07
N VAL A 20 6.95 -0.01 0.68
CA VAL A 20 6.73 0.33 2.09
C VAL A 20 5.82 1.55 2.13
N LEU A 21 4.74 1.44 2.88
CA LEU A 21 3.76 2.51 3.03
C LEU A 21 3.75 3.01 4.48
N GLU A 22 3.72 4.32 4.62
CA GLU A 22 3.41 4.96 5.90
C GLU A 22 1.89 5.15 5.94
N LEU A 23 1.23 4.48 6.86
CA LEU A 23 -0.23 4.44 6.89
C LEU A 23 -0.84 5.60 7.65
N THR A 24 -1.96 6.09 7.12
CA THR A 24 -2.81 7.09 7.77
C THR A 24 -4.20 6.56 8.05
N ASP A 25 -4.48 5.33 7.62
CA ASP A 25 -5.73 4.63 7.88
C ASP A 25 -5.46 3.12 7.88
N ILE A 26 -6.45 2.33 8.26
CA ILE A 26 -6.32 0.88 8.39
C ILE A 26 -6.31 0.23 7.01
N VAL A 27 -5.40 -0.73 6.83
CA VAL A 27 -5.35 -1.59 5.64
C VAL A 27 -5.34 -3.04 6.09
N ARG A 28 -6.13 -3.87 5.42
CA ARG A 28 -6.23 -5.30 5.71
C ARG A 28 -5.95 -6.13 4.47
N VAL A 29 -5.50 -7.36 4.70
CA VAL A 29 -5.42 -8.34 3.61
C VAL A 29 -6.81 -8.54 3.03
N GLY A 30 -6.89 -8.52 1.69
CA GLY A 30 -8.16 -8.58 0.98
C GLY A 30 -8.69 -7.24 0.51
N ASP A 31 -8.17 -6.14 1.06
CA ASP A 31 -8.54 -4.80 0.59
C ASP A 31 -8.02 -4.57 -0.83
N THR A 32 -8.70 -3.72 -1.57
CA THR A 32 -8.22 -3.25 -2.87
C THR A 32 -7.60 -1.88 -2.68
N ILE A 33 -6.36 -1.74 -3.12
CA ILE A 33 -5.62 -0.49 -2.99
C ILE A 33 -5.37 0.10 -4.37
N HIS A 34 -5.62 1.39 -4.50
CA HIS A 34 -5.34 2.17 -5.69
C HIS A 34 -4.09 3.01 -5.42
N PHE A 35 -3.02 2.73 -6.14
CA PHE A 35 -1.79 3.52 -6.08
C PHE A 35 -1.87 4.62 -7.13
N LEU A 36 -1.67 5.85 -6.69
CA LEU A 36 -1.81 7.02 -7.56
C LEU A 36 -0.66 8.00 -7.31
N GLY A 37 0.01 8.38 -8.38
CA GLY A 37 1.10 9.32 -8.32
C GLY A 37 1.32 9.95 -9.69
N HIS A 38 2.41 10.68 -9.83
CA HIS A 38 2.71 11.40 -11.07
C HIS A 38 2.71 10.49 -12.30
N SER A 39 3.29 9.30 -12.16
CA SER A 39 3.35 8.32 -13.25
C SER A 39 2.83 6.95 -12.81
N THR A 40 2.07 6.91 -11.71
CA THR A 40 1.55 5.68 -11.12
C THR A 40 0.04 5.76 -11.08
N ASP A 41 -0.64 4.76 -11.62
CA ASP A 41 -2.09 4.67 -11.55
C ASP A 41 -2.51 3.23 -11.80
N PHE A 42 -2.67 2.46 -10.72
CA PHE A 42 -3.17 1.10 -10.83
C PHE A 42 -3.82 0.65 -9.54
N LYS A 43 -4.64 -0.38 -9.63
CA LYS A 43 -5.31 -1.00 -8.50
C LYS A 43 -4.86 -2.43 -8.34
N GLN A 44 -4.79 -2.89 -7.09
CA GLN A 44 -4.50 -4.28 -6.81
C GLN A 44 -5.12 -4.70 -5.49
N ASN A 45 -5.30 -5.99 -5.32
CA ASN A 45 -5.71 -6.56 -4.04
C ASN A 45 -4.48 -6.75 -3.17
N VAL A 46 -4.66 -6.57 -1.86
CA VAL A 46 -3.61 -6.83 -0.88
C VAL A 46 -3.61 -8.31 -0.56
N ASP A 47 -2.57 -9.01 -1.02
CA ASP A 47 -2.42 -10.44 -0.75
C ASP A 47 -1.68 -10.70 0.56
N SER A 48 -0.77 -9.81 0.95
CA SER A 48 0.01 -9.97 2.15
C SER A 48 0.48 -8.61 2.65
N LEU A 49 0.62 -8.53 3.97
CA LEU A 49 1.17 -7.35 4.64
C LEU A 49 2.25 -7.82 5.60
N GLN A 50 3.32 -7.04 5.73
CA GLN A 50 4.39 -7.32 6.70
C GLN A 50 4.73 -6.07 7.48
N ILE A 51 4.92 -6.24 8.78
CA ILE A 51 5.43 -5.21 9.68
C ILE A 51 6.64 -5.82 10.38
N GLU A 52 7.80 -5.16 10.23
CA GLU A 52 9.06 -5.65 10.81
C GLU A 52 9.35 -7.11 10.44
N HIS A 53 9.16 -7.42 9.13
CA HIS A 53 9.41 -8.76 8.56
C HIS A 53 8.45 -9.84 9.06
N GLN A 54 7.37 -9.47 9.74
CA GLN A 54 6.35 -10.42 10.19
C GLN A 54 5.06 -10.24 9.42
N ASN A 55 4.48 -11.34 8.99
CA ASN A 55 3.18 -11.30 8.31
C ASN A 55 2.09 -10.87 9.28
N VAL A 56 1.26 -9.92 8.83
CA VAL A 56 0.10 -9.48 9.59
C VAL A 56 -1.11 -9.47 8.66
N THR A 57 -2.30 -9.50 9.24
CA THR A 57 -3.54 -9.43 8.47
C THR A 57 -4.13 -8.03 8.44
N GLU A 58 -3.64 -7.16 9.29
CA GLU A 58 -4.13 -5.79 9.41
C GLU A 58 -2.98 -4.88 9.83
N ALA A 59 -2.95 -3.68 9.27
CA ALA A 59 -2.01 -2.64 9.65
C ALA A 59 -2.79 -1.37 9.99
N LYS A 60 -2.31 -0.62 10.96
CA LYS A 60 -3.02 0.53 11.55
C LYS A 60 -2.32 1.83 11.23
N PRO A 61 -3.01 2.98 11.36
CA PRO A 61 -2.38 4.29 11.19
C PRO A 61 -1.13 4.44 12.06
N GLY A 62 -0.13 5.09 11.51
CA GLY A 62 1.14 5.31 12.19
C GLY A 62 2.15 4.18 12.04
N GLN A 63 1.75 3.07 11.44
CA GLN A 63 2.66 1.96 11.19
C GLN A 63 3.23 2.04 9.78
N ASP A 64 4.46 1.56 9.60
CA ASP A 64 5.05 1.33 8.30
C ASP A 64 4.79 -0.12 7.92
N VAL A 65 4.21 -0.33 6.76
CA VAL A 65 3.87 -1.68 6.31
C VAL A 65 4.48 -1.94 4.94
N ALA A 66 5.00 -3.14 4.74
CA ALA A 66 5.49 -3.60 3.46
C ALA A 66 4.44 -4.47 2.79
N LEU A 67 4.23 -4.26 1.50
CA LEU A 67 3.33 -5.11 0.74
C LEU A 67 3.86 -5.30 -0.68
N LYS A 68 3.56 -6.46 -1.24
CA LYS A 68 3.91 -6.77 -2.61
C LYS A 68 3.04 -5.97 -3.56
N VAL A 69 3.67 -5.37 -4.58
CA VAL A 69 2.95 -4.62 -5.61
C VAL A 69 3.14 -5.29 -6.96
N ILE A 70 2.11 -5.22 -7.80
CA ILE A 70 2.11 -5.85 -9.12
C ILE A 70 2.76 -4.98 -10.19
N GLN A 71 2.93 -3.70 -9.90
CA GLN A 71 3.56 -2.75 -10.80
C GLN A 71 4.50 -1.85 -10.01
N LYS A 72 5.39 -1.18 -10.72
CA LYS A 72 6.33 -0.25 -10.10
C LYS A 72 5.59 0.94 -9.48
N VAL A 73 6.01 1.31 -8.28
CA VAL A 73 5.56 2.54 -7.63
C VAL A 73 6.79 3.42 -7.35
N HIS A 74 6.54 4.65 -6.93
CA HIS A 74 7.59 5.62 -6.63
C HIS A 74 7.39 6.17 -5.23
N GLU A 75 8.47 6.64 -4.61
CA GLU A 75 8.38 7.36 -3.36
C GLU A 75 7.42 8.54 -3.51
N HIS A 76 6.64 8.79 -2.48
CA HIS A 76 5.60 9.83 -2.43
C HIS A 76 4.33 9.55 -3.22
N ASP A 77 4.23 8.41 -3.91
CA ASP A 77 2.95 7.98 -4.48
C ASP A 77 1.96 7.75 -3.35
N GLU A 78 0.70 8.04 -3.61
CA GLU A 78 -0.35 7.88 -2.61
C GLU A 78 -1.07 6.57 -2.79
N ALA A 79 -1.56 6.03 -1.68
CA ALA A 79 -2.35 4.80 -1.66
C ALA A 79 -3.73 5.08 -1.12
N PHE A 80 -4.74 4.59 -1.82
CA PHE A 80 -6.14 4.75 -1.46
C PHE A 80 -6.80 3.39 -1.36
N LYS A 81 -7.68 3.23 -0.38
CA LYS A 81 -8.51 2.03 -0.27
C LYS A 81 -9.77 2.25 -1.10
N VAL A 82 -10.04 1.32 -2.00
CA VAL A 82 -11.24 1.35 -2.83
C VAL A 82 -12.41 0.84 -1.99
N THR A 83 -13.45 1.66 -1.83
CA THR A 83 -14.56 1.37 -0.93
C THR A 83 -15.87 1.04 -1.65
N ALA A 84 -15.83 0.91 -2.93
CA ALA A 84 -17.03 0.68 -3.73
C ALA A 84 -17.75 -0.62 -3.42
#